data_d325495218d16a4dff3cf1bbabed415d
#
_entry.id   d325495218d16a4dff3cf1bbabed415d
#
_cell.length_a   1.000
_cell.length_b   1.000
_cell.length_c   1.000
_cell.angle_alpha   90.00
_cell.angle_beta   90.00
_cell.angle_gamma   90.00
#
_symmetry.space_group_name_H-M   'P 1'
#
loop_
_entity.id
_entity.type
_entity.pdbx_description
1 polymer ?
#
loop_
_entity_poly.entity_id
_entity_poly.type
_entity_poly.pdbx_seq_one_letter_code
_entity_poly.pdbx_strand_id
1 'polypeptide(L)'
;MTGNTERSGTLLRHEQDPDDNEYATPPKIWRPLARAVNGFDLDPASGAESTPIAAERYTAEDDGLAQSWHGWTFLNPPWSSTDGSAKNRWLTKARQEVSRDAVDGVVVLLPVDTSAHWFHDHVLLAPAICFVGPGRIPFEGEDRNPSFELLIAVYGEAPDDLLDALRQLGAVFSGREAYNPAPQTTLVLDEGACKDRAVDTDTDQQEDDDAE
;
A
#
# COMPACT_ATOMS: atom_id res chain seq x y z
N MET A 1 7.09 -37.55 36.44
CA MET A 1 7.99 -36.63 35.68
C MET A 1 7.24 -36.20 34.46
N THR A 2 6.56 -35.08 34.57
CA THR A 2 5.71 -34.51 33.51
C THR A 2 6.44 -33.31 32.91
N GLY A 3 6.91 -33.48 31.67
CA GLY A 3 7.56 -32.43 30.92
C GLY A 3 6.51 -31.48 30.32
N ASN A 4 6.54 -30.25 30.77
CA ASN A 4 5.73 -29.17 30.25
C ASN A 4 6.44 -28.61 29.02
N THR A 5 5.86 -28.81 27.83
CA THR A 5 6.38 -28.22 26.59
C THR A 5 5.66 -26.88 26.38
N GLU A 6 6.30 -25.83 26.81
CA GLU A 6 5.89 -24.45 26.48
C GLU A 6 6.10 -24.23 24.96
N ARG A 7 4.99 -24.09 24.26
CA ARG A 7 5.00 -23.58 22.88
C ARG A 7 5.10 -22.05 22.95
N SER A 8 6.32 -21.55 22.98
CA SER A 8 6.57 -20.14 22.72
C SER A 8 6.32 -19.86 21.23
N GLY A 9 5.13 -19.38 20.91
CA GLY A 9 4.80 -18.86 19.58
C GLY A 9 5.41 -17.48 19.40
N THR A 10 6.70 -17.44 19.13
CA THR A 10 7.32 -16.21 18.63
C THR A 10 6.77 -15.95 17.23
N LEU A 11 5.87 -14.97 17.12
CA LEU A 11 5.54 -14.35 15.85
C LEU A 11 6.83 -13.70 15.35
N LEU A 12 7.55 -14.42 14.47
CA LEU A 12 8.67 -13.86 13.73
C LEU A 12 8.11 -12.75 12.84
N ARG A 13 8.19 -11.50 13.30
CA ARG A 13 8.25 -10.38 12.39
C ARG A 13 9.50 -10.63 11.56
N HIS A 14 9.31 -10.93 10.28
CA HIS A 14 10.40 -10.81 9.33
C HIS A 14 10.82 -9.34 9.37
N GLU A 15 11.91 -9.06 10.08
CA GLU A 15 12.71 -7.87 9.82
C GLU A 15 13.18 -8.05 8.36
N GLN A 16 12.57 -7.29 7.46
CA GLN A 16 13.06 -7.18 6.09
C GLN A 16 14.48 -6.62 6.20
N ASP A 17 15.44 -7.36 5.65
CA ASP A 17 16.80 -6.86 5.52
C ASP A 17 16.71 -5.53 4.76
N PRO A 18 17.26 -4.42 5.27
CA PRO A 18 17.26 -3.14 4.56
C PRO A 18 17.86 -3.21 3.15
N ASP A 19 18.68 -4.22 2.89
CA ASP A 19 19.30 -4.46 1.59
C ASP A 19 18.42 -5.28 0.62
N ASP A 20 17.26 -5.83 1.07
CA ASP A 20 16.41 -6.71 0.29
C ASP A 20 15.16 -5.96 -0.27
N ASN A 21 15.37 -4.74 -0.77
CA ASN A 21 14.32 -3.88 -1.32
C ASN A 21 14.12 -4.00 -2.84
N GLU A 22 14.86 -4.87 -3.52
CA GLU A 22 14.82 -5.03 -4.97
C GLU A 22 13.86 -6.15 -5.40
N TYR A 23 12.57 -5.90 -5.23
CA TYR A 23 11.54 -6.81 -5.74
C TYR A 23 11.28 -6.55 -7.22
N ALA A 24 11.74 -7.47 -8.08
CA ALA A 24 11.43 -7.41 -9.51
C ALA A 24 9.92 -7.60 -9.74
N THR A 25 9.26 -6.60 -10.32
CA THR A 25 7.82 -6.63 -10.54
C THR A 25 7.43 -7.75 -11.51
N PRO A 26 6.50 -8.66 -11.12
CA PRO A 26 6.10 -9.77 -11.98
C PRO A 26 5.52 -9.31 -13.32
N PRO A 27 5.91 -9.93 -14.45
CA PRO A 27 5.41 -9.58 -15.78
C PRO A 27 3.89 -9.58 -15.90
N LYS A 28 3.21 -10.41 -15.12
CA LYS A 28 1.74 -10.47 -15.11
C LYS A 28 1.08 -9.21 -14.53
N ILE A 29 1.83 -8.39 -13.76
CA ILE A 29 1.36 -7.09 -13.25
C ILE A 29 1.62 -6.01 -14.30
N TRP A 30 2.89 -5.82 -14.69
CA TRP A 30 3.25 -4.65 -15.48
C TRP A 30 2.91 -4.76 -16.97
N ARG A 31 2.95 -5.98 -17.58
CA ARG A 31 2.71 -6.13 -19.03
C ARG A 31 1.31 -5.72 -19.47
N PRO A 32 0.21 -6.06 -18.80
CA PRO A 32 -1.12 -5.57 -19.17
C PRO A 32 -1.19 -4.04 -19.12
N LEU A 33 -0.61 -3.44 -18.08
CA LEU A 33 -0.59 -1.99 -17.88
C LEU A 33 0.24 -1.29 -18.97
N ALA A 34 1.43 -1.81 -19.26
CA ALA A 34 2.27 -1.30 -20.35
C ALA A 34 1.54 -1.34 -21.70
N ARG A 35 0.84 -2.43 -22.02
CA ARG A 35 0.07 -2.51 -23.28
C ARG A 35 -1.02 -1.46 -23.37
N ALA A 36 -1.68 -1.17 -22.25
CA ALA A 36 -2.77 -0.21 -22.20
C ALA A 36 -2.33 1.24 -22.45
N VAL A 37 -1.05 1.54 -22.21
CA VAL A 37 -0.46 2.88 -22.42
C VAL A 37 0.57 2.91 -23.57
N ASN A 38 0.60 1.88 -24.43
CA ASN A 38 1.56 1.71 -25.53
C ASN A 38 3.04 1.61 -25.12
N GLY A 39 3.30 1.14 -23.92
CA GLY A 39 4.61 1.05 -23.29
C GLY A 39 4.80 2.09 -22.18
N PHE A 40 5.66 1.77 -21.22
CA PHE A 40 6.12 2.78 -20.27
C PHE A 40 7.37 3.44 -20.84
N ASP A 41 7.44 4.76 -20.71
CA ASP A 41 8.57 5.56 -21.17
C ASP A 41 9.68 5.56 -20.13
N LEU A 42 9.34 5.61 -18.85
CA LEU A 42 10.30 5.73 -17.75
C LEU A 42 9.98 4.78 -16.58
N ASP A 43 11.04 4.18 -16.03
CA ASP A 43 11.08 3.54 -14.69
C ASP A 43 12.12 4.26 -13.82
N PRO A 44 11.70 5.20 -12.95
CA PRO A 44 12.64 6.06 -12.21
C PRO A 44 13.21 5.38 -10.96
N ALA A 45 12.81 4.15 -10.62
CA ALA A 45 13.25 3.40 -9.45
C ALA A 45 13.67 1.97 -9.81
N SER A 46 14.30 1.80 -10.97
CA SER A 46 14.66 0.50 -11.49
C SER A 46 15.83 -0.12 -10.73
N GLY A 47 15.72 -1.38 -10.32
CA GLY A 47 16.84 -2.16 -9.83
C GLY A 47 17.86 -2.41 -10.96
N ALA A 48 19.16 -2.46 -10.62
CA ALA A 48 20.26 -2.55 -11.60
C ALA A 48 20.15 -3.80 -12.50
N GLU A 49 19.68 -4.92 -11.97
CA GLU A 49 19.57 -6.22 -12.65
C GLU A 49 18.14 -6.56 -13.12
N SER A 50 17.18 -5.68 -12.90
CA SER A 50 15.79 -5.95 -13.25
C SER A 50 15.56 -6.02 -14.75
N THR A 51 14.55 -6.82 -15.19
CA THR A 51 14.07 -6.80 -16.56
C THR A 51 13.52 -5.41 -16.86
N PRO A 52 13.95 -4.74 -17.97
CA PRO A 52 13.45 -3.42 -18.31
C PRO A 52 11.92 -3.41 -18.48
N ILE A 53 11.24 -2.60 -17.67
CA ILE A 53 9.78 -2.39 -17.74
C ILE A 53 9.45 -1.24 -18.67
N ALA A 54 10.33 -0.25 -18.73
CA ALA A 54 10.20 0.98 -19.50
C ALA A 54 11.32 1.14 -20.52
N ALA A 55 11.15 2.08 -21.47
CA ALA A 55 12.14 2.41 -22.47
C ALA A 55 13.40 3.06 -21.88
N GLU A 56 13.20 3.92 -20.87
CA GLU A 56 14.27 4.55 -20.08
C GLU A 56 14.13 4.15 -18.61
N ARG A 57 15.25 4.10 -17.89
CA ARG A 57 15.25 3.76 -16.47
C ARG A 57 16.30 4.54 -15.72
N TYR A 58 16.01 4.86 -14.46
CA TYR A 58 16.98 5.39 -13.50
C TYR A 58 17.25 4.36 -12.43
N THR A 59 18.52 4.14 -12.15
CA THR A 59 19.01 3.28 -11.07
C THR A 59 19.27 4.10 -9.81
N ALA A 60 19.69 3.44 -8.73
CA ALA A 60 20.09 4.13 -7.49
C ALA A 60 21.26 5.12 -7.73
N GLU A 61 22.13 4.85 -8.72
CA GLU A 61 23.25 5.72 -9.07
C GLU A 61 22.77 7.01 -9.77
N ASP A 62 21.65 6.95 -10.50
CA ASP A 62 21.09 8.08 -11.24
C ASP A 62 20.26 9.02 -10.34
N ASP A 63 19.83 8.56 -9.16
CA ASP A 63 18.91 9.26 -8.25
C ASP A 63 17.63 9.75 -8.95
N GLY A 64 16.71 8.82 -9.24
CA GLY A 64 15.45 9.11 -9.91
C GLY A 64 14.56 10.15 -9.22
N LEU A 65 14.78 10.42 -7.91
CA LEU A 65 14.11 11.51 -7.20
C LEU A 65 14.63 12.89 -7.62
N ALA A 66 15.89 12.99 -8.04
CA ALA A 66 16.50 14.23 -8.51
C ALA A 66 16.25 14.50 -9.99
N GLN A 67 15.89 13.45 -10.76
CA GLN A 67 15.67 13.57 -12.21
C GLN A 67 14.27 14.08 -12.54
N SER A 68 14.11 14.63 -13.76
CA SER A 68 12.81 14.95 -14.34
C SER A 68 12.20 13.70 -14.99
N TRP A 69 10.89 13.49 -14.81
CA TRP A 69 10.17 12.37 -15.41
C TRP A 69 9.43 12.79 -16.68
N HIS A 70 9.04 11.81 -17.52
CA HIS A 70 8.35 12.06 -18.78
C HIS A 70 7.46 10.88 -19.19
N GLY A 71 6.49 11.13 -20.07
CA GLY A 71 5.59 10.15 -20.64
C GLY A 71 4.84 9.33 -19.60
N TRP A 72 4.51 8.09 -19.94
CA TRP A 72 3.96 7.13 -19.00
C TRP A 72 5.06 6.52 -18.13
N THR A 73 5.00 6.79 -16.85
CA THR A 73 6.01 6.35 -15.88
C THR A 73 5.49 5.18 -15.05
N PHE A 74 6.28 4.09 -14.95
CA PHE A 74 6.04 3.00 -14.02
C PHE A 74 6.94 3.14 -12.82
N LEU A 75 6.38 3.15 -11.63
CA LEU A 75 7.11 3.35 -10.38
C LEU A 75 6.87 2.18 -9.42
N ASN A 76 7.90 1.36 -9.16
CA ASN A 76 7.97 0.46 -8.02
C ASN A 76 9.06 0.99 -7.07
N PRO A 77 8.73 1.92 -6.17
CA PRO A 77 9.73 2.59 -5.35
C PRO A 77 10.28 1.64 -4.28
N PRO A 78 11.45 1.93 -3.67
CA PRO A 78 11.86 1.28 -2.44
C PRO A 78 10.78 1.41 -1.37
N TRP A 79 10.35 0.28 -0.78
CA TRP A 79 9.24 0.27 0.18
C TRP A 79 9.66 0.55 1.60
N SER A 80 10.95 0.47 1.88
CA SER A 80 11.55 0.81 3.16
C SER A 80 12.72 1.76 2.98
N SER A 81 13.06 2.46 4.04
CA SER A 81 14.28 3.26 4.22
C SER A 81 14.58 3.31 5.70
N THR A 82 15.82 3.58 6.06
CA THR A 82 16.24 3.68 7.46
C THR A 82 15.47 4.71 8.27
N ASP A 83 14.97 5.77 7.62
CA ASP A 83 14.17 6.83 8.23
C ASP A 83 12.65 6.67 8.01
N GLY A 84 12.20 5.58 7.36
CA GLY A 84 10.79 5.33 7.06
C GLY A 84 10.15 6.26 6.02
N SER A 85 10.92 7.15 5.38
CA SER A 85 10.37 8.19 4.50
C SER A 85 10.31 7.81 3.02
N ALA A 86 10.84 6.65 2.61
CA ALA A 86 11.00 6.30 1.19
C ALA A 86 9.70 6.46 0.40
N LYS A 87 8.62 5.77 0.78
CA LYS A 87 7.33 5.83 0.07
C LYS A 87 6.80 7.26 -0.02
N ASN A 88 6.88 8.04 1.07
CA ASN A 88 6.39 9.40 1.10
C ASN A 88 7.13 10.30 0.10
N ARG A 89 8.46 10.18 0.01
CA ARG A 89 9.29 10.97 -0.93
C ARG A 89 8.95 10.65 -2.39
N TRP A 90 8.86 9.35 -2.73
CA TRP A 90 8.55 8.90 -4.09
C TRP A 90 7.13 9.29 -4.52
N LEU A 91 6.14 9.15 -3.63
CA LEU A 91 4.75 9.52 -3.91
C LEU A 91 4.56 11.03 -4.02
N THR A 92 5.28 11.81 -3.21
CA THR A 92 5.33 13.27 -3.35
C THR A 92 5.89 13.65 -4.72
N LYS A 93 7.00 13.04 -5.13
CA LYS A 93 7.62 13.25 -6.44
C LYS A 93 6.66 12.87 -7.58
N ALA A 94 6.03 11.70 -7.54
CA ALA A 94 5.08 11.25 -8.55
C ALA A 94 3.94 12.27 -8.76
N ARG A 95 3.38 12.80 -7.68
CA ARG A 95 2.33 13.83 -7.75
C ARG A 95 2.82 15.17 -8.29
N GLN A 96 4.06 15.54 -8.01
CA GLN A 96 4.66 16.74 -8.57
C GLN A 96 4.93 16.59 -10.06
N GLU A 97 5.47 15.46 -10.47
CA GLU A 97 5.82 15.22 -11.87
C GLU A 97 4.58 15.15 -12.77
N VAL A 98 3.49 14.50 -12.32
CA VAL A 98 2.24 14.41 -13.11
C VAL A 98 1.56 15.76 -13.33
N SER A 99 1.94 16.81 -12.59
CA SER A 99 1.44 18.16 -12.85
C SER A 99 2.19 18.88 -13.98
N ARG A 100 3.21 18.24 -14.56
CA ARG A 100 3.99 18.77 -15.68
C ARG A 100 3.47 18.20 -17.00
N ASP A 101 3.37 19.04 -18.03
CA ASP A 101 2.91 18.64 -19.38
C ASP A 101 3.76 17.52 -20.02
N ALA A 102 4.98 17.28 -19.50
CA ALA A 102 5.87 16.24 -20.00
C ALA A 102 5.53 14.82 -19.50
N VAL A 103 4.61 14.69 -18.51
CA VAL A 103 4.24 13.41 -17.89
C VAL A 103 2.78 13.11 -18.19
N ASP A 104 2.52 12.05 -18.93
CA ASP A 104 1.18 11.62 -19.29
C ASP A 104 0.46 10.98 -18.07
N GLY A 105 1.21 10.25 -17.26
CA GLY A 105 0.73 9.65 -16.03
C GLY A 105 1.78 8.82 -15.32
N VAL A 106 1.50 8.49 -14.04
CA VAL A 106 2.38 7.67 -13.21
C VAL A 106 1.60 6.51 -12.62
N VAL A 107 2.03 5.28 -12.93
CA VAL A 107 1.49 4.03 -12.39
C VAL A 107 2.41 3.55 -11.29
N VAL A 108 1.93 3.50 -10.05
CA VAL A 108 2.74 3.18 -8.86
C VAL A 108 2.31 1.85 -8.26
N LEU A 109 3.25 0.93 -8.06
CA LEU A 109 3.04 -0.33 -7.34
C LEU A 109 3.47 -0.18 -5.88
N LEU A 110 2.60 -0.57 -4.94
CA LEU A 110 2.81 -0.42 -3.50
C LEU A 110 2.28 -1.62 -2.72
N PRO A 111 2.83 -1.91 -1.53
CA PRO A 111 2.16 -2.76 -0.56
C PRO A 111 0.93 -2.05 0.00
N VAL A 112 -0.10 -2.81 0.42
CA VAL A 112 -1.26 -2.24 1.12
C VAL A 112 -0.88 -1.99 2.58
N ASP A 113 -0.99 -0.74 3.02
CA ASP A 113 -0.88 -0.35 4.42
C ASP A 113 -1.82 0.84 4.69
N THR A 114 -3.05 0.52 5.05
CA THR A 114 -4.09 1.53 5.26
C THR A 114 -3.92 2.30 6.57
N SER A 115 -3.00 1.91 7.43
CA SER A 115 -2.69 2.62 8.67
C SER A 115 -1.60 3.68 8.51
N ALA A 116 -0.83 3.61 7.42
CA ALA A 116 0.30 4.50 7.18
C ALA A 116 -0.14 5.88 6.69
N HIS A 117 0.55 6.94 7.15
CA HIS A 117 0.30 8.31 6.72
C HIS A 117 0.40 8.48 5.20
N TRP A 118 1.45 7.89 4.57
CA TRP A 118 1.62 7.98 3.12
C TRP A 118 0.43 7.42 2.32
N PHE A 119 -0.32 6.44 2.86
CA PHE A 119 -1.52 5.92 2.23
C PHE A 119 -2.62 6.99 2.19
N HIS A 120 -2.84 7.69 3.30
CA HIS A 120 -3.85 8.74 3.41
C HIS A 120 -3.45 10.01 2.64
N ASP A 121 -2.16 10.39 2.70
CA ASP A 121 -1.66 11.64 2.14
C ASP A 121 -1.47 11.57 0.62
N HIS A 122 -1.30 10.36 0.06
CA HIS A 122 -0.99 10.20 -1.35
C HIS A 122 -1.91 9.22 -2.07
N VAL A 123 -2.05 7.97 -1.58
CA VAL A 123 -2.79 6.92 -2.32
C VAL A 123 -4.27 7.27 -2.43
N LEU A 124 -4.91 7.73 -1.35
CA LEU A 124 -6.31 8.14 -1.37
C LEU A 124 -6.59 9.35 -2.27
N LEU A 125 -5.56 10.08 -2.69
CA LEU A 125 -5.66 11.20 -3.63
C LEU A 125 -5.47 10.78 -5.09
N ALA A 126 -5.10 9.52 -5.36
CA ALA A 126 -4.92 9.04 -6.72
C ALA A 126 -6.27 8.96 -7.45
N PRO A 127 -6.37 9.44 -8.71
CA PRO A 127 -7.58 9.34 -9.54
C PRO A 127 -8.09 7.93 -9.74
N ALA A 128 -7.18 6.93 -9.76
CA ALA A 128 -7.55 5.53 -9.79
C ALA A 128 -6.67 4.71 -8.84
N ILE A 129 -7.30 3.74 -8.15
CA ILE A 129 -6.63 2.81 -7.25
C ILE A 129 -7.14 1.41 -7.59
N CYS A 130 -6.23 0.45 -7.73
CA CYS A 130 -6.55 -0.96 -7.88
C CYS A 130 -5.97 -1.76 -6.72
N PHE A 131 -6.81 -2.46 -5.97
CA PHE A 131 -6.36 -3.48 -5.02
C PHE A 131 -6.19 -4.79 -5.78
N VAL A 132 -4.94 -5.26 -5.87
CA VAL A 132 -4.58 -6.44 -6.66
C VAL A 132 -5.13 -7.70 -6.01
N GLY A 133 -5.84 -8.53 -6.76
CA GLY A 133 -6.45 -9.75 -6.22
C GLY A 133 -7.67 -10.23 -7.02
N PRO A 134 -8.31 -11.32 -6.57
CA PRO A 134 -8.02 -12.09 -5.36
C PRO A 134 -6.73 -12.90 -5.45
N GLY A 135 -6.12 -13.09 -4.31
CA GLY A 135 -4.87 -13.86 -4.17
C GLY A 135 -3.62 -12.98 -4.24
N ARG A 136 -2.52 -13.58 -3.78
CA ARG A 136 -1.21 -12.92 -3.74
C ARG A 136 -0.40 -13.26 -4.98
N ILE A 137 0.38 -12.31 -5.44
CA ILE A 137 1.23 -12.48 -6.61
C ILE A 137 2.68 -12.56 -6.12
N PRO A 138 3.38 -13.70 -6.33
CA PRO A 138 4.79 -13.78 -5.99
C PRO A 138 5.61 -12.84 -6.89
N PHE A 139 6.64 -12.22 -6.32
CA PHE A 139 7.63 -11.48 -7.07
C PHE A 139 8.52 -12.41 -7.90
N GLU A 140 9.15 -11.86 -8.93
CA GLU A 140 10.02 -12.65 -9.81
C GLU A 140 11.25 -13.12 -9.02
N GLY A 141 11.53 -14.42 -9.06
CA GLY A 141 12.62 -15.03 -8.29
C GLY A 141 12.25 -15.51 -6.89
N GLU A 142 11.02 -15.22 -6.41
CA GLU A 142 10.58 -15.64 -5.09
C GLU A 142 9.71 -16.91 -5.17
N ASP A 143 10.08 -17.94 -4.40
CA ASP A 143 9.32 -19.22 -4.30
C ASP A 143 8.07 -19.09 -3.41
N ARG A 144 7.94 -18.02 -2.64
CA ARG A 144 6.86 -17.79 -1.68
C ARG A 144 6.03 -16.59 -2.05
N ASN A 145 4.73 -16.69 -1.78
CA ASN A 145 3.86 -15.51 -1.85
C ASN A 145 4.29 -14.47 -0.80
N PRO A 146 4.27 -13.17 -1.16
CA PRO A 146 4.56 -12.11 -0.21
C PRO A 146 3.59 -12.16 0.98
N SER A 147 4.04 -11.70 2.15
CA SER A 147 3.19 -11.62 3.36
C SER A 147 2.21 -10.44 3.34
N PHE A 148 2.24 -9.63 2.31
CA PHE A 148 1.44 -8.41 2.13
C PHE A 148 0.65 -8.45 0.83
N GLU A 149 -0.40 -7.67 0.77
CA GLU A 149 -1.21 -7.40 -0.41
C GLU A 149 -0.62 -6.23 -1.20
N LEU A 150 -0.94 -6.18 -2.51
CA LEU A 150 -0.48 -5.14 -3.42
C LEU A 150 -1.63 -4.22 -3.82
N LEU A 151 -1.29 -2.96 -4.02
CA LEU A 151 -2.15 -1.99 -4.69
C LEU A 151 -1.39 -1.29 -5.82
N ILE A 152 -2.14 -0.79 -6.79
CA ILE A 152 -1.65 0.07 -7.86
C ILE A 152 -2.41 1.39 -7.74
N ALA A 153 -1.66 2.50 -7.62
CA ALA A 153 -2.20 3.84 -7.69
C ALA A 153 -1.82 4.48 -9.02
N VAL A 154 -2.75 5.17 -9.66
CA VAL A 154 -2.50 5.90 -10.92
C VAL A 154 -2.70 7.38 -10.68
N TYR A 155 -1.69 8.16 -10.96
CA TYR A 155 -1.73 9.62 -10.97
C TYR A 155 -1.77 10.12 -12.41
N GLY A 156 -2.54 11.17 -12.67
CA GLY A 156 -2.89 11.62 -14.02
C GLY A 156 -4.22 11.06 -14.49
N GLU A 157 -4.62 11.39 -15.69
CA GLU A 157 -5.83 10.85 -16.30
C GLU A 157 -5.60 9.41 -16.76
N ALA A 158 -6.35 8.47 -16.17
CA ALA A 158 -6.26 7.07 -16.54
C ALA A 158 -7.16 6.80 -17.75
N PRO A 159 -6.60 6.43 -18.94
CA PRO A 159 -7.41 6.07 -20.10
C PRO A 159 -8.21 4.78 -19.84
N ASP A 160 -9.31 4.59 -20.57
CA ASP A 160 -10.20 3.44 -20.40
C ASP A 160 -9.47 2.09 -20.54
N ASP A 161 -8.54 1.98 -21.48
CA ASP A 161 -7.72 0.78 -21.66
C ASP A 161 -6.88 0.45 -20.42
N LEU A 162 -6.34 1.48 -19.74
CA LEU A 162 -5.60 1.31 -18.48
C LEU A 162 -6.54 0.89 -17.35
N LEU A 163 -7.73 1.48 -17.25
CA LEU A 163 -8.73 1.08 -16.28
C LEU A 163 -9.18 -0.37 -16.49
N ASP A 164 -9.34 -0.80 -17.74
CA ASP A 164 -9.69 -2.18 -18.08
C ASP A 164 -8.55 -3.16 -17.75
N ALA A 165 -7.29 -2.77 -18.00
CA ALA A 165 -6.15 -3.56 -17.58
C ALA A 165 -6.07 -3.70 -16.04
N LEU A 166 -6.33 -2.62 -15.31
CA LEU A 166 -6.41 -2.66 -13.84
C LEU A 166 -7.52 -3.57 -13.33
N ARG A 167 -8.71 -3.55 -13.97
CA ARG A 167 -9.84 -4.45 -13.62
C ARG A 167 -9.51 -5.93 -13.79
N GLN A 168 -8.61 -6.28 -14.70
CA GLN A 168 -8.11 -7.66 -14.84
C GLN A 168 -7.16 -8.06 -13.71
N LEU A 169 -6.56 -7.11 -13.03
CA LEU A 169 -5.65 -7.34 -11.92
C LEU A 169 -6.34 -7.32 -10.55
N GLY A 170 -7.49 -6.64 -10.42
CA GLY A 170 -8.18 -6.54 -9.14
C GLY A 170 -9.35 -5.59 -9.08
N ALA A 171 -9.71 -5.19 -7.86
CA ALA A 171 -10.80 -4.26 -7.61
C ALA A 171 -10.35 -2.81 -7.84
N VAL A 172 -11.02 -2.11 -8.77
CA VAL A 172 -10.67 -0.75 -9.19
C VAL A 172 -11.65 0.26 -8.63
N PHE A 173 -11.12 1.33 -8.08
CA PHE A 173 -11.82 2.53 -7.64
C PHE A 173 -11.31 3.71 -8.48
N SER A 174 -12.16 4.31 -9.30
CA SER A 174 -11.81 5.42 -10.21
C SER A 174 -12.94 6.46 -10.23
N GLY A 175 -12.63 7.65 -10.77
CA GLY A 175 -13.63 8.74 -10.90
C GLY A 175 -13.98 9.37 -9.54
N ARG A 176 -13.10 9.34 -8.57
CA ARG A 176 -13.30 9.99 -7.28
C ARG A 176 -13.23 11.51 -7.49
N GLU A 177 -14.29 12.21 -7.11
CA GLU A 177 -14.14 13.62 -6.70
C GLU A 177 -13.02 13.66 -5.66
N ALA A 178 -12.09 14.62 -5.81
CA ALA A 178 -10.91 14.70 -4.97
C ALA A 178 -11.28 14.44 -3.50
N TYR A 179 -10.79 13.36 -2.93
CA TYR A 179 -10.94 13.09 -1.51
C TYR A 179 -10.32 14.27 -0.77
N ASN A 180 -11.17 15.09 -0.17
CA ASN A 180 -10.76 16.17 0.70
C ASN A 180 -10.87 15.64 2.13
N PRO A 181 -9.77 15.12 2.72
CA PRO A 181 -9.82 14.65 4.09
C PRO A 181 -10.20 15.84 4.96
N ALA A 182 -11.27 15.70 5.75
CA ALA A 182 -11.50 16.59 6.86
C ALA A 182 -10.19 16.64 7.69
N PRO A 183 -9.82 17.82 8.24
CA PRO A 183 -8.64 17.92 9.08
C PRO A 183 -8.70 16.78 10.10
N GLN A 184 -7.65 15.94 10.12
CA GLN A 184 -7.59 14.80 11.00
C GLN A 184 -7.61 15.30 12.44
N THR A 185 -8.78 15.32 13.04
CA THR A 185 -8.89 15.42 14.49
C THR A 185 -8.29 14.12 15.02
N THR A 186 -7.18 14.23 15.72
CA THR A 186 -6.60 13.10 16.45
C THR A 186 -7.74 12.46 17.23
N LEU A 187 -8.04 11.18 16.93
CA LEU A 187 -8.97 10.40 17.74
C LEU A 187 -8.34 10.31 19.13
N VAL A 188 -8.68 11.25 20.00
CA VAL A 188 -8.45 11.12 21.42
C VAL A 188 -9.42 10.04 21.87
N LEU A 189 -8.92 8.82 22.02
CA LEU A 189 -9.65 7.77 22.71
C LEU A 189 -9.78 8.28 24.14
N ASP A 190 -10.97 8.75 24.50
CA ASP A 190 -11.31 9.07 25.88
C ASP A 190 -11.31 7.75 26.67
N GLU A 191 -10.21 7.49 27.37
CA GLU A 191 -10.06 6.31 28.24
C GLU A 191 -11.03 6.34 29.44
N GLY A 192 -11.82 7.41 29.59
CA GLY A 192 -12.79 7.60 30.66
C GLY A 192 -14.15 6.93 30.45
N ALA A 193 -14.55 6.60 29.23
CA ALA A 193 -15.92 6.18 28.94
C ALA A 193 -16.26 4.70 29.26
N CYS A 194 -15.31 3.93 29.78
CA CYS A 194 -15.50 2.49 30.03
C CYS A 194 -15.66 2.09 31.51
N LYS A 195 -15.80 3.05 32.45
CA LYS A 195 -15.79 2.73 33.90
C LYS A 195 -17.12 2.76 34.63
N ASP A 196 -18.23 3.13 34.01
CA ASP A 196 -19.52 3.22 34.69
C ASP A 196 -20.59 2.31 34.07
N ARG A 197 -20.32 1.01 34.02
CA ARG A 197 -21.37 0.00 34.04
C ARG A 197 -21.22 -0.80 35.31
N ALA A 198 -21.66 -0.19 36.42
CA ALA A 198 -21.95 -0.90 37.63
C ALA A 198 -23.08 -1.92 37.35
N VAL A 199 -22.78 -3.16 37.58
CA VAL A 199 -23.79 -4.23 37.60
C VAL A 199 -24.61 -4.05 38.86
N ASP A 200 -25.83 -3.54 38.74
CA ASP A 200 -26.83 -3.63 39.81
C ASP A 200 -27.20 -5.12 39.98
N THR A 201 -26.61 -5.73 40.98
CA THR A 201 -27.07 -7.01 41.51
C THR A 201 -28.21 -6.71 42.49
N ASP A 202 -29.43 -6.72 41.99
CA ASP A 202 -30.63 -6.82 42.83
C ASP A 202 -30.58 -8.16 43.57
N THR A 203 -30.34 -8.07 44.88
CA THR A 203 -30.46 -9.18 45.83
C THR A 203 -31.90 -9.19 46.31
N ASP A 204 -32.75 -10.01 45.69
CA ASP A 204 -34.06 -10.37 46.21
C ASP A 204 -33.84 -11.11 47.55
N GLN A 205 -34.10 -10.43 48.67
CA GLN A 205 -34.28 -11.05 49.97
C GLN A 205 -35.74 -11.47 50.08
N GLN A 206 -35.96 -12.75 49.97
CA GLN A 206 -37.18 -13.41 50.29
C GLN A 206 -37.23 -13.55 51.83
N GLU A 207 -38.07 -12.75 52.46
CA GLU A 207 -38.44 -12.93 53.88
C GLU A 207 -39.44 -14.06 53.98
N ASP A 208 -39.03 -15.17 54.59
CA ASP A 208 -39.92 -16.20 55.10
C ASP A 208 -40.55 -15.70 56.38
N ASP A 209 -41.87 -15.53 56.37
CA ASP A 209 -42.69 -15.31 57.60
C ASP A 209 -43.48 -16.59 57.89
N ASP A 210 -42.92 -17.36 58.81
CA ASP A 210 -43.62 -18.43 59.51
C ASP A 210 -44.33 -17.81 60.72
N ALA A 211 -45.62 -17.94 60.78
CA ALA A 211 -46.38 -17.93 62.07
C ALA A 211 -47.78 -18.50 61.94
N GLU A 212 -47.99 -19.63 62.67
CA GLU A 212 -49.21 -20.24 63.20
C GLU A 212 -50.28 -20.78 62.26
#